data_4c3438142652a07c63efd4e276f6f844
#
_entry.id   4c3438142652a07c63efd4e276f6f844
#
_cell.length_a   1.000
_cell.length_b   1.000
_cell.length_c   1.000
_cell.angle_alpha   90.00
_cell.angle_beta   90.00
_cell.angle_gamma   90.00
#
_symmetry.space_group_name_H-M   'P 1'
#
loop_
_entity.id
_entity.type
_entity.pdbx_description
1 polymer ?
#
loop_
_entity_poly.entity_id
_entity_poly.type
_entity_poly.pdbx_seq_one_letter_code
_entity_poly.pdbx_strand_id
1 'polypeptide(L)'
;MKTNKVQIEHKLPSECTTIIIGQEQTADGSMIVARSEDWDAMEAKNYEIFEGTDNGPREFVAKDSPFRCELPEKALGYSALSPYNLHGHWGSAGFNTAGVGMSATESIFSSDEILKHDPLVENGVAENSVFNITLPYVHTAREGVERLGMLIEKYGIAEGFGIGFVDSKEIWYLETACGHRWLACRMPKDQYFVTGNQSRFRTYEPNDKENYLASADLIEFAEKHGLYNPAQGAFDFHEAYARDIKLDTTYNYPRVWGLQQFFSPEIKNDVTKNTFPVFAKAAHKVTLTELRTAFRFHYDNTEHDPYLNSNPKEPYRPVSIFRTTQTHLLQVRPELPQAIGCVNYVAMGMADLGVFLPLYQGITSYPEAYTKGNGESSDDSAYWKFRKIMVLGMTNYNKYAPIIKEAYAKFEAETDQRQREMEEEYLRIYKTQPLHAQDLLQEFSDKILNSALDLADRLQEKLFTLMTQDIQQEYLFHGA
;
A
#
# COMPACT_ATOMS: atom_id res chain seq x y z
N MET A 1 -21.39 -23.93 -31.14
CA MET A 1 -19.91 -23.83 -31.06
C MET A 1 -19.56 -23.65 -29.60
N LYS A 2 -18.91 -24.66 -28.99
CA LYS A 2 -18.44 -24.57 -27.60
C LYS A 2 -17.12 -23.79 -27.61
N THR A 3 -17.11 -22.58 -27.10
CA THR A 3 -15.90 -21.83 -26.85
C THR A 3 -15.14 -22.51 -25.72
N ASN A 4 -14.02 -23.13 -26.03
CA ASN A 4 -13.05 -23.57 -25.03
C ASN A 4 -12.49 -22.30 -24.34
N LYS A 5 -12.99 -22.02 -23.14
CA LYS A 5 -12.28 -21.13 -22.20
C LYS A 5 -11.03 -21.91 -21.79
N VAL A 6 -9.89 -21.47 -22.30
CA VAL A 6 -8.59 -21.83 -21.71
C VAL A 6 -8.58 -21.17 -20.33
N GLN A 7 -8.88 -21.93 -19.29
CA GLN A 7 -8.59 -21.53 -17.92
C GLN A 7 -7.06 -21.55 -17.77
N ILE A 8 -6.45 -20.38 -17.92
CA ILE A 8 -5.11 -20.16 -17.41
C ILE A 8 -5.28 -19.87 -15.92
N GLU A 9 -5.31 -20.93 -15.11
CA GLU A 9 -5.11 -20.83 -13.66
C GLU A 9 -3.63 -20.50 -13.38
N HIS A 10 -3.21 -19.31 -13.74
CA HIS A 10 -2.11 -18.66 -13.05
C HIS A 10 -2.74 -17.74 -12.01
N LYS A 11 -2.87 -18.23 -10.76
CA LYS A 11 -2.94 -17.32 -9.61
C LYS A 11 -1.68 -16.46 -9.71
N LEU A 12 -1.83 -15.25 -10.21
CA LEU A 12 -0.78 -14.24 -10.13
C LEU A 12 -0.53 -14.03 -8.62
N PRO A 13 0.71 -14.13 -8.15
CA PRO A 13 0.97 -13.87 -6.74
C PRO A 13 0.54 -12.44 -6.40
N SER A 14 -0.06 -12.22 -5.24
CA SER A 14 -0.24 -10.89 -4.66
C SER A 14 1.13 -10.25 -4.54
N GLU A 15 1.29 -9.02 -5.03
CA GLU A 15 2.58 -8.39 -5.20
C GLU A 15 2.45 -6.91 -4.88
N CYS A 16 3.25 -6.42 -3.96
CA CYS A 16 3.15 -5.08 -3.42
C CYS A 16 4.51 -4.40 -3.39
N THR A 17 4.55 -3.10 -3.14
CA THR A 17 5.77 -2.37 -2.81
C THR A 17 5.47 -1.43 -1.66
N THR A 18 6.21 -1.54 -0.57
CA THR A 18 6.04 -0.73 0.64
C THR A 18 7.19 0.27 0.79
N ILE A 19 6.86 1.51 1.12
CA ILE A 19 7.78 2.60 1.47
C ILE A 19 7.33 3.19 2.79
N ILE A 20 8.23 3.27 3.77
CA ILE A 20 7.96 3.89 5.08
C ILE A 20 8.98 5.00 5.31
N ILE A 21 8.52 6.17 5.75
CA ILE A 21 9.39 7.34 5.99
C ILE A 21 9.23 7.79 7.44
N GLY A 22 10.34 7.81 8.18
CA GLY A 22 10.38 8.29 9.56
C GLY A 22 10.19 9.81 9.65
N GLN A 23 9.69 10.29 10.79
CA GLN A 23 9.29 11.68 11.03
C GLN A 23 10.38 12.72 10.69
N GLU A 24 11.62 12.42 11.05
CA GLU A 24 12.74 13.34 10.84
C GLU A 24 13.27 13.31 9.39
N GLN A 25 12.81 12.33 8.59
CA GLN A 25 13.20 12.19 7.19
C GLN A 25 12.22 12.87 6.23
N THR A 26 11.01 13.21 6.67
CA THR A 26 10.03 13.96 5.86
C THR A 26 10.27 15.47 5.93
N ALA A 27 9.85 16.20 4.89
CA ALA A 27 10.01 17.64 4.78
C ALA A 27 9.10 18.41 5.75
N ASP A 28 7.95 17.85 6.09
CA ASP A 28 6.91 18.46 6.93
C ASP A 28 6.83 17.88 8.35
N GLY A 29 7.74 16.97 8.72
CA GLY A 29 7.76 16.33 10.03
C GLY A 29 6.66 15.29 10.23
N SER A 30 6.02 14.83 9.17
CA SER A 30 5.04 13.75 9.21
C SER A 30 5.68 12.37 9.27
N MET A 31 4.91 11.38 9.67
CA MET A 31 5.22 9.96 9.55
C MET A 31 4.39 9.35 8.43
N ILE A 32 4.99 8.53 7.57
CA ILE A 32 4.29 7.98 6.41
C ILE A 32 4.52 6.46 6.30
N VAL A 33 3.41 5.73 6.16
CA VAL A 33 3.38 4.33 5.73
C VAL A 33 2.67 4.25 4.39
N ALA A 34 3.33 3.78 3.36
CA ALA A 34 2.80 3.79 2.01
C ALA A 34 3.01 2.44 1.31
N ARG A 35 2.05 2.04 0.46
CA ARG A 35 2.11 0.77 -0.27
C ARG A 35 1.32 0.83 -1.59
N SER A 36 1.86 0.22 -2.65
CA SER A 36 1.07 -0.19 -3.81
C SER A 36 0.52 -1.61 -3.59
N GLU A 37 -0.74 -1.81 -3.92
CA GLU A 37 -1.40 -3.12 -3.92
C GLU A 37 -1.52 -3.61 -5.36
N ASP A 38 -0.73 -4.65 -5.69
CA ASP A 38 -0.63 -5.14 -7.05
C ASP A 38 -1.27 -6.53 -7.14
N TRP A 39 -2.51 -6.58 -7.60
CA TRP A 39 -3.31 -7.81 -7.66
C TRP A 39 -3.95 -8.00 -9.04
N ASP A 40 -5.25 -7.90 -9.14
CA ASP A 40 -6.03 -8.06 -10.37
C ASP A 40 -6.62 -6.70 -10.80
N ALA A 41 -6.29 -6.26 -12.01
CA ALA A 41 -6.82 -5.01 -12.56
C ALA A 41 -8.35 -4.97 -12.71
N MET A 42 -9.01 -6.11 -12.62
CA MET A 42 -10.48 -6.23 -12.66
C MET A 42 -11.12 -6.09 -11.27
N GLU A 43 -10.31 -6.12 -10.21
CA GLU A 43 -10.80 -5.97 -8.85
C GLU A 43 -10.94 -4.49 -8.46
N ALA A 44 -12.13 -3.93 -8.68
CA ALA A 44 -12.42 -2.56 -8.28
C ALA A 44 -12.36 -2.40 -6.77
N LYS A 45 -11.74 -1.30 -6.30
CA LYS A 45 -11.69 -0.94 -4.88
C LYS A 45 -12.77 0.09 -4.56
N ASN A 46 -13.43 -0.11 -3.42
CA ASN A 46 -14.35 0.85 -2.83
C ASN A 46 -13.72 1.55 -1.65
N TYR A 47 -14.05 2.82 -1.46
CA TYR A 47 -13.76 3.55 -0.23
C TYR A 47 -14.91 3.31 0.76
N GLU A 48 -14.56 2.92 1.98
CA GLU A 48 -15.53 2.56 3.01
C GLU A 48 -15.24 3.31 4.30
N ILE A 49 -16.31 3.72 5.00
CA ILE A 49 -16.26 4.24 6.36
C ILE A 49 -17.19 3.41 7.22
N PHE A 50 -16.69 2.89 8.31
CA PHE A 50 -17.42 2.12 9.31
C PHE A 50 -17.54 2.90 10.59
N GLU A 51 -18.74 3.01 11.12
CA GLU A 51 -18.97 3.60 12.44
C GLU A 51 -18.47 2.68 13.56
N GLY A 52 -18.00 3.28 14.65
CA GLY A 52 -17.66 2.54 15.86
C GLY A 52 -18.90 1.96 16.54
N THR A 53 -18.73 0.92 17.33
CA THR A 53 -19.81 0.28 18.07
C THR A 53 -19.36 -0.22 19.44
N ASP A 54 -20.25 -0.13 20.42
CA ASP A 54 -20.06 -0.74 21.75
C ASP A 54 -20.63 -2.17 21.84
N ASN A 55 -21.38 -2.60 20.82
CA ASN A 55 -22.06 -3.91 20.75
C ASN A 55 -21.82 -4.57 19.39
N GLY A 56 -20.57 -4.69 19.00
CA GLY A 56 -20.16 -5.33 17.74
C GLY A 56 -20.32 -6.87 17.75
N PRO A 57 -20.13 -7.49 16.59
CA PRO A 57 -20.10 -8.95 16.50
C PRO A 57 -18.95 -9.51 17.34
N ARG A 58 -19.19 -10.63 17.99
CA ARG A 58 -18.17 -11.32 18.82
C ARG A 58 -17.29 -12.27 18.03
N GLU A 59 -17.59 -12.47 16.78
CA GLU A 59 -16.85 -13.36 15.87
C GLU A 59 -16.68 -12.70 14.52
N PHE A 60 -15.47 -12.78 13.99
CA PHE A 60 -15.19 -12.55 12.58
C PHE A 60 -15.28 -13.86 11.82
N VAL A 61 -15.91 -13.84 10.66
CA VAL A 61 -16.02 -14.97 9.72
C VAL A 61 -15.58 -14.46 8.35
N ALA A 62 -14.45 -14.94 7.85
CA ALA A 62 -14.01 -14.59 6.50
C ALA A 62 -15.02 -15.06 5.45
N LYS A 63 -15.18 -14.30 4.35
CA LYS A 63 -16.14 -14.63 3.28
C LYS A 63 -15.61 -15.66 2.29
N ASP A 64 -14.33 -15.68 2.08
CA ASP A 64 -13.63 -16.43 1.03
C ASP A 64 -12.64 -17.48 1.56
N SER A 65 -12.60 -17.67 2.88
CA SER A 65 -11.82 -18.72 3.54
C SER A 65 -12.57 -19.23 4.78
N PRO A 66 -12.20 -20.40 5.33
CA PRO A 66 -12.82 -20.92 6.54
C PRO A 66 -12.35 -20.23 7.82
N PHE A 67 -11.51 -19.22 7.76
CA PHE A 67 -10.97 -18.51 8.92
C PHE A 67 -12.07 -17.86 9.77
N ARG A 68 -11.96 -18.06 11.09
CA ARG A 68 -12.81 -17.45 12.11
C ARG A 68 -11.97 -17.05 13.31
N CYS A 69 -12.31 -15.92 13.94
CA CYS A 69 -11.70 -15.54 15.20
C CYS A 69 -12.67 -14.76 16.09
N GLU A 70 -12.40 -14.81 17.38
CA GLU A 70 -13.12 -13.99 18.38
C GLU A 70 -12.77 -12.51 18.23
N LEU A 71 -13.77 -11.65 18.35
CA LEU A 71 -13.62 -10.20 18.33
C LEU A 71 -13.98 -9.59 19.70
N PRO A 72 -13.31 -8.49 20.09
CA PRO A 72 -13.81 -7.63 21.17
C PRO A 72 -15.20 -7.07 20.83
N GLU A 73 -16.02 -6.82 21.85
CA GLU A 73 -17.37 -6.28 21.69
C GLU A 73 -17.38 -4.83 21.18
N LYS A 74 -16.38 -4.05 21.63
CA LYS A 74 -16.21 -2.65 21.23
C LYS A 74 -15.27 -2.55 20.07
N ALA A 75 -15.71 -1.86 19.03
CA ALA A 75 -14.91 -1.55 17.84
C ALA A 75 -14.91 -0.04 17.61
N LEU A 76 -13.74 0.51 17.31
CA LEU A 76 -13.59 1.88 16.83
C LEU A 76 -14.16 2.01 15.41
N GLY A 77 -14.65 3.20 15.06
CA GLY A 77 -14.90 3.53 13.67
C GLY A 77 -13.60 3.56 12.88
N TYR A 78 -13.66 3.23 11.59
CA TYR A 78 -12.49 3.20 10.72
C TYR A 78 -12.84 3.39 9.25
N SER A 79 -11.87 3.82 8.45
CA SER A 79 -11.94 3.81 6.99
C SER A 79 -11.20 2.61 6.43
N ALA A 80 -11.60 2.15 5.24
CA ALA A 80 -10.96 1.05 4.55
C ALA A 80 -11.01 1.22 3.02
N LEU A 81 -10.09 0.56 2.33
CA LEU A 81 -10.13 0.29 0.90
C LEU A 81 -10.37 -1.20 0.73
N SER A 82 -11.55 -1.58 0.25
CA SER A 82 -11.96 -2.99 0.13
C SER A 82 -12.31 -3.36 -1.31
N PRO A 83 -12.15 -4.62 -1.73
CA PRO A 83 -12.69 -5.10 -2.99
C PRO A 83 -14.20 -4.90 -3.04
N TYR A 84 -14.71 -4.58 -4.23
CA TYR A 84 -16.12 -4.20 -4.44
C TYR A 84 -17.15 -5.23 -3.93
N ASN A 85 -16.78 -6.51 -3.90
CA ASN A 85 -17.66 -7.62 -3.50
C ASN A 85 -17.41 -8.10 -2.06
N LEU A 86 -16.49 -7.48 -1.31
CA LEU A 86 -16.04 -7.90 0.01
C LEU A 86 -16.23 -6.80 1.07
N HIS A 87 -17.35 -6.07 1.03
CA HIS A 87 -17.68 -5.05 2.02
C HIS A 87 -17.44 -5.52 3.46
N GLY A 88 -16.65 -4.75 4.22
CA GLY A 88 -16.25 -5.08 5.58
C GLY A 88 -15.24 -6.23 5.72
N HIS A 89 -14.63 -6.64 4.62
CA HIS A 89 -13.59 -7.66 4.56
C HIS A 89 -12.47 -7.19 3.63
N TRP A 90 -11.28 -7.78 3.79
CA TRP A 90 -10.13 -7.51 2.95
C TRP A 90 -9.80 -6.01 2.84
N GLY A 91 -9.90 -5.30 3.95
CA GLY A 91 -9.44 -3.91 4.01
C GLY A 91 -7.93 -3.85 3.82
N SER A 92 -7.45 -2.88 3.02
CA SER A 92 -6.04 -2.80 2.68
C SER A 92 -5.34 -1.56 3.25
N ALA A 93 -6.04 -0.48 3.49
CA ALA A 93 -5.48 0.73 4.08
C ALA A 93 -6.56 1.65 4.66
N GLY A 94 -6.25 2.33 5.76
CA GLY A 94 -7.13 3.32 6.37
C GLY A 94 -6.70 3.71 7.77
N PHE A 95 -7.48 4.58 8.37
CA PHE A 95 -7.33 5.05 9.74
C PHE A 95 -8.54 4.67 10.59
N ASN A 96 -8.31 4.36 11.86
CA ASN A 96 -9.40 4.28 12.83
C ASN A 96 -9.62 5.62 13.55
N THR A 97 -10.68 5.73 14.35
CA THR A 97 -11.05 6.94 15.08
C THR A 97 -10.11 7.28 16.25
N ALA A 98 -9.18 6.41 16.60
CA ALA A 98 -8.07 6.72 17.52
C ALA A 98 -6.85 7.32 16.80
N GLY A 99 -6.87 7.43 15.46
CA GLY A 99 -5.76 7.98 14.65
C GLY A 99 -4.67 6.97 14.33
N VAL A 100 -4.95 5.69 14.49
CA VAL A 100 -4.03 4.62 14.03
C VAL A 100 -4.29 4.34 12.57
N GLY A 101 -3.25 4.42 11.75
CA GLY A 101 -3.23 3.97 10.37
C GLY A 101 -2.67 2.55 10.26
N MET A 102 -3.24 1.75 9.37
CA MET A 102 -2.77 0.40 9.03
C MET A 102 -2.69 0.22 7.53
N SER A 103 -1.58 -0.35 7.05
CA SER A 103 -1.35 -0.78 5.67
C SER A 103 -1.16 -2.30 5.64
N ALA A 104 -2.03 -3.02 4.95
CA ALA A 104 -2.07 -4.48 4.85
C ALA A 104 -2.38 -4.91 3.40
N THR A 105 -1.72 -5.87 2.80
CA THR A 105 -0.54 -6.62 3.23
C THR A 105 0.59 -6.50 2.20
N GLU A 106 1.85 -6.54 2.63
CA GLU A 106 2.97 -6.82 1.72
C GLU A 106 3.19 -8.34 1.73
N SER A 107 3.00 -9.03 0.62
CA SER A 107 3.24 -10.48 0.59
C SER A 107 4.73 -10.77 0.73
N ILE A 108 5.10 -11.58 1.73
CA ILE A 108 6.45 -12.04 1.96
C ILE A 108 6.49 -13.57 2.06
N PHE A 109 7.67 -14.15 1.96
CA PHE A 109 7.79 -15.61 1.90
C PHE A 109 8.84 -16.14 2.86
N SER A 110 8.47 -17.17 3.60
CA SER A 110 9.36 -17.94 4.45
C SER A 110 10.10 -19.00 3.64
N SER A 111 11.26 -19.44 4.13
CA SER A 111 12.01 -20.53 3.50
C SER A 111 11.26 -21.86 3.63
N ASP A 112 11.42 -22.74 2.62
CA ASP A 112 10.83 -24.09 2.67
C ASP A 112 11.34 -24.90 3.87
N GLU A 113 12.55 -24.59 4.36
CA GLU A 113 13.15 -25.30 5.49
C GLU A 113 12.40 -25.01 6.78
N ILE A 114 12.14 -23.70 7.09
CA ILE A 114 11.40 -23.35 8.31
C ILE A 114 9.95 -23.84 8.27
N LEU A 115 9.32 -23.83 7.08
CA LEU A 115 7.93 -24.28 6.92
C LEU A 115 7.75 -25.80 7.14
N LYS A 116 8.82 -26.59 7.13
CA LYS A 116 8.74 -28.00 7.58
C LYS A 116 8.49 -28.13 9.09
N HIS A 117 8.88 -27.12 9.86
CA HIS A 117 8.82 -27.14 11.32
C HIS A 117 7.64 -26.34 11.88
N ASP A 118 7.22 -25.28 11.18
CA ASP A 118 6.04 -24.50 11.49
C ASP A 118 5.33 -24.07 10.18
N PRO A 119 4.54 -25.00 9.60
CA PRO A 119 3.89 -24.78 8.32
C PRO A 119 2.83 -23.70 8.37
N LEU A 120 2.51 -23.14 7.21
CA LEU A 120 1.34 -22.27 7.05
C LEU A 120 0.06 -23.03 7.44
N VAL A 121 -0.88 -22.31 8.03
CA VAL A 121 -2.15 -22.85 8.54
C VAL A 121 -3.27 -22.51 7.57
N GLU A 122 -3.84 -23.50 6.89
CA GLU A 122 -4.86 -23.30 5.84
C GLU A 122 -6.02 -22.36 6.29
N ASN A 123 -6.42 -22.48 7.56
CA ASN A 123 -7.48 -21.68 8.18
C ASN A 123 -6.90 -20.58 9.09
N GLY A 124 -5.70 -20.09 8.81
CA GLY A 124 -5.02 -19.05 9.57
C GLY A 124 -5.41 -17.64 9.14
N VAL A 125 -4.81 -16.66 9.81
CA VAL A 125 -4.90 -15.24 9.45
C VAL A 125 -4.32 -15.04 8.07
N ALA A 126 -5.02 -14.29 7.22
CA ALA A 126 -4.61 -13.98 5.86
C ALA A 126 -4.97 -12.54 5.51
N GLU A 127 -4.58 -12.10 4.31
CA GLU A 127 -4.86 -10.77 3.76
C GLU A 127 -6.35 -10.43 3.83
N ASN A 128 -7.22 -11.41 3.56
CA ASN A 128 -8.68 -11.26 3.58
C ASN A 128 -9.30 -10.90 4.95
N SER A 129 -8.54 -10.99 6.02
CA SER A 129 -9.03 -10.84 7.39
C SER A 129 -8.22 -9.86 8.24
N VAL A 130 -6.90 -9.83 8.05
CA VAL A 130 -5.93 -9.20 8.96
C VAL A 130 -6.27 -7.74 9.31
N PHE A 131 -6.70 -6.96 8.33
CA PHE A 131 -7.04 -5.55 8.52
C PHE A 131 -8.26 -5.38 9.44
N ASN A 132 -9.35 -6.08 9.11
CA ASN A 132 -10.65 -5.93 9.78
C ASN A 132 -10.68 -6.53 11.19
N ILE A 133 -9.80 -7.51 11.51
CA ILE A 133 -9.69 -8.07 12.86
C ILE A 133 -8.69 -7.31 13.75
N THR A 134 -7.93 -6.37 13.19
CA THR A 134 -6.86 -5.64 13.89
C THR A 134 -7.19 -4.16 14.07
N LEU A 135 -7.34 -3.40 13.01
CA LEU A 135 -7.44 -1.94 13.06
C LEU A 135 -8.59 -1.41 13.94
N PRO A 136 -9.81 -1.98 13.93
CA PRO A 136 -10.92 -1.47 14.75
C PRO A 136 -10.73 -1.64 16.25
N TYR A 137 -9.71 -2.38 16.69
CA TYR A 137 -9.55 -2.82 18.09
C TYR A 137 -8.26 -2.33 18.76
N VAL A 138 -7.61 -1.30 18.20
CA VAL A 138 -6.34 -0.79 18.71
C VAL A 138 -6.33 0.74 18.79
N HIS A 139 -5.58 1.30 19.75
CA HIS A 139 -5.51 2.73 20.02
C HIS A 139 -4.13 3.32 19.74
N THR A 140 -3.13 2.47 19.50
CA THR A 140 -1.77 2.87 19.13
C THR A 140 -1.19 1.94 18.08
N ALA A 141 -0.18 2.38 17.35
CA ALA A 141 0.54 1.56 16.37
C ALA A 141 1.16 0.32 17.03
N ARG A 142 1.69 0.48 18.26
CA ARG A 142 2.24 -0.62 19.06
C ARG A 142 1.17 -1.65 19.44
N GLU A 143 0.00 -1.22 19.91
CA GLU A 143 -1.12 -2.14 20.17
C GLU A 143 -1.54 -2.90 18.90
N GLY A 144 -1.41 -2.27 17.70
CA GLY A 144 -1.62 -2.92 16.42
C GLY A 144 -0.70 -4.14 16.23
N VAL A 145 0.58 -3.96 16.50
CA VAL A 145 1.57 -5.05 16.46
C VAL A 145 1.28 -6.12 17.50
N GLU A 146 1.05 -5.73 18.76
CA GLU A 146 0.81 -6.67 19.86
C GLU A 146 -0.46 -7.51 19.63
N ARG A 147 -1.55 -6.88 19.17
CA ARG A 147 -2.78 -7.58 18.82
C ARG A 147 -2.59 -8.54 17.66
N LEU A 148 -1.95 -8.09 16.58
CA LEU A 148 -1.74 -8.94 15.42
C LEU A 148 -0.80 -10.10 15.76
N GLY A 149 0.28 -9.85 16.50
CA GLY A 149 1.18 -10.90 16.98
C GLY A 149 0.45 -11.97 17.80
N MET A 150 -0.40 -11.56 18.73
CA MET A 150 -1.24 -12.50 19.50
C MET A 150 -2.18 -13.32 18.60
N LEU A 151 -2.77 -12.71 17.56
CA LEU A 151 -3.63 -13.43 16.61
C LEU A 151 -2.84 -14.44 15.78
N ILE A 152 -1.64 -14.07 15.32
CA ILE A 152 -0.72 -14.97 14.59
C ILE A 152 -0.33 -16.16 15.47
N GLU A 153 0.06 -15.93 16.72
CA GLU A 153 0.44 -17.00 17.66
C GLU A 153 -0.73 -17.93 17.99
N LYS A 154 -1.97 -17.40 18.05
CA LYS A 154 -3.16 -18.19 18.40
C LYS A 154 -3.72 -18.98 17.22
N TYR A 155 -3.79 -18.37 16.04
CA TYR A 155 -4.51 -18.94 14.88
C TYR A 155 -3.60 -19.40 13.75
N GLY A 156 -2.33 -19.01 13.77
CA GLY A 156 -1.41 -19.17 12.65
C GLY A 156 -1.74 -18.25 11.48
N ILE A 157 -0.89 -18.28 10.46
CA ILE A 157 -1.08 -17.55 9.20
C ILE A 157 -1.29 -18.52 8.03
N ALA A 158 -2.20 -18.17 7.11
CA ALA A 158 -2.41 -18.93 5.87
C ALA A 158 -1.40 -18.54 4.77
N GLU A 159 -0.80 -17.38 4.88
CA GLU A 159 0.20 -16.83 3.96
C GLU A 159 1.14 -15.88 4.71
N GLY A 160 2.35 -15.67 4.19
CA GLY A 160 3.29 -14.74 4.79
C GLY A 160 3.02 -13.29 4.36
N PHE A 161 3.10 -12.35 5.31
CA PHE A 161 2.83 -10.94 5.06
C PHE A 161 3.65 -9.99 5.94
N GLY A 162 3.82 -8.76 5.41
CA GLY A 162 4.28 -7.59 6.14
C GLY A 162 3.15 -6.57 6.34
N ILE A 163 3.13 -5.91 7.50
CA ILE A 163 2.09 -4.94 7.90
C ILE A 163 2.72 -3.69 8.49
N GLY A 164 2.29 -2.52 8.00
CA GLY A 164 2.68 -1.23 8.57
C GLY A 164 1.59 -0.64 9.46
N PHE A 165 1.99 -0.15 10.63
CA PHE A 165 1.14 0.63 11.55
C PHE A 165 1.76 2.00 11.80
N VAL A 166 0.95 3.04 11.88
CA VAL A 166 1.38 4.40 12.18
C VAL A 166 0.38 5.10 13.09
N ASP A 167 0.88 5.84 14.07
CA ASP A 167 0.09 6.77 14.88
C ASP A 167 0.83 8.11 15.07
N SER A 168 0.37 8.97 15.96
CA SER A 168 0.98 10.28 16.21
C SER A 168 2.36 10.24 16.89
N LYS A 169 2.87 9.06 17.26
CA LYS A 169 4.11 8.91 18.03
C LYS A 169 5.17 8.09 17.32
N GLU A 170 4.74 7.04 16.59
CA GLU A 170 5.64 6.04 16.05
C GLU A 170 5.07 5.29 14.85
N ILE A 171 5.98 4.65 14.13
CA ILE A 171 5.66 3.70 13.07
C ILE A 171 6.23 2.35 13.47
N TRP A 172 5.46 1.29 13.23
CA TRP A 172 5.87 -0.10 13.36
C TRP A 172 5.68 -0.84 12.05
N TYR A 173 6.60 -1.73 11.74
CA TYR A 173 6.43 -2.69 10.65
C TYR A 173 6.62 -4.10 11.19
N LEU A 174 5.67 -4.99 10.89
CA LEU A 174 5.67 -6.40 11.30
C LEU A 174 5.92 -7.26 10.07
N GLU A 175 6.81 -8.25 10.17
CA GLU A 175 7.00 -9.33 9.21
C GLU A 175 6.67 -10.67 9.86
N THR A 176 5.90 -11.51 9.17
CA THR A 176 5.70 -12.90 9.58
C THR A 176 6.94 -13.73 9.29
N ALA A 177 7.25 -14.68 10.18
CA ALA A 177 8.43 -15.55 10.08
C ALA A 177 8.08 -16.94 9.53
N CYS A 178 7.01 -17.54 10.03
CA CYS A 178 6.46 -18.86 9.64
C CYS A 178 5.05 -18.99 10.22
N GLY A 179 4.49 -20.18 10.25
CA GLY A 179 3.10 -20.44 10.60
C GLY A 179 2.57 -19.67 11.83
N HIS A 180 3.34 -19.57 12.91
CA HIS A 180 2.90 -18.93 14.15
C HIS A 180 3.91 -17.89 14.71
N ARG A 181 4.92 -17.51 13.93
CA ARG A 181 5.99 -16.61 14.41
C ARG A 181 6.11 -15.35 13.59
N TRP A 182 6.57 -14.30 14.25
CA TRP A 182 6.66 -12.97 13.68
C TRP A 182 7.74 -12.13 14.38
N LEU A 183 8.19 -11.08 13.68
CA LEU A 183 9.07 -10.03 14.20
C LEU A 183 8.51 -8.67 13.75
N ALA A 184 8.51 -7.69 14.65
CA ALA A 184 8.21 -6.31 14.32
C ALA A 184 9.31 -5.39 14.80
N CYS A 185 9.61 -4.38 13.98
CA CYS A 185 10.56 -3.33 14.28
C CYS A 185 9.86 -1.96 14.29
N ARG A 186 10.20 -1.14 15.29
CA ARG A 186 9.87 0.28 15.29
C ARG A 186 10.75 1.00 14.30
N MET A 187 10.16 1.82 13.46
CA MET A 187 10.90 2.61 12.47
C MET A 187 11.78 3.67 13.13
N PRO A 188 13.06 3.77 12.77
CA PRO A 188 13.88 4.91 13.15
C PRO A 188 13.30 6.21 12.59
N LYS A 189 13.29 7.28 13.42
CA LYS A 189 12.68 8.56 13.04
C LYS A 189 13.41 9.25 11.89
N ASP A 190 14.72 9.04 11.76
CA ASP A 190 15.63 9.70 10.84
C ASP A 190 16.02 8.84 9.62
N GLN A 191 15.23 7.78 9.34
CA GLN A 191 15.49 6.83 8.26
C GLN A 191 14.21 6.50 7.48
N TYR A 192 14.41 5.89 6.32
CA TYR A 192 13.33 5.28 5.54
C TYR A 192 13.54 3.77 5.39
N PHE A 193 12.48 3.08 5.06
CA PHE A 193 12.44 1.65 4.76
C PHE A 193 11.75 1.43 3.42
N VAL A 194 12.27 0.50 2.62
CA VAL A 194 11.65 0.06 1.36
C VAL A 194 11.70 -1.45 1.25
N THR A 195 10.61 -2.03 0.77
CA THR A 195 10.56 -3.46 0.47
C THR A 195 9.70 -3.74 -0.75
N GLY A 196 9.99 -4.85 -1.42
CA GLY A 196 9.09 -5.55 -2.31
C GLY A 196 8.57 -6.81 -1.60
N ASN A 197 8.26 -7.86 -2.34
CA ASN A 197 7.70 -9.10 -1.79
C ASN A 197 8.77 -10.00 -1.15
N GLN A 198 9.48 -9.46 -0.19
CA GLN A 198 10.55 -10.14 0.53
C GLN A 198 10.63 -9.66 1.98
N SER A 199 11.05 -10.55 2.88
CA SER A 199 11.44 -10.16 4.23
C SER A 199 12.71 -9.30 4.17
N ARG A 200 12.77 -8.25 5.00
CA ARG A 200 13.88 -7.30 5.02
C ARG A 200 14.63 -7.28 6.35
N PHE A 201 13.97 -7.66 7.46
CA PHE A 201 14.59 -7.60 8.76
C PHE A 201 15.75 -8.57 8.90
N ARG A 202 16.81 -8.12 9.55
CA ARG A 202 17.99 -8.91 9.87
C ARG A 202 18.27 -8.94 11.36
N THR A 203 18.47 -7.79 11.95
CA THR A 203 18.78 -7.66 13.38
C THR A 203 17.52 -7.80 14.22
N TYR A 204 17.63 -8.56 15.31
CA TYR A 204 16.65 -8.62 16.38
C TYR A 204 17.35 -8.60 17.72
N GLU A 205 17.03 -7.62 18.57
CA GLU A 205 17.58 -7.46 19.92
C GLU A 205 16.47 -7.79 20.96
N PRO A 206 16.44 -9.00 21.50
CA PRO A 206 15.33 -9.46 22.37
C PRO A 206 15.10 -8.62 23.62
N ASN A 207 16.14 -7.93 24.10
CA ASN A 207 16.08 -7.09 25.30
C ASN A 207 15.63 -5.66 25.02
N ASP A 208 15.65 -5.22 23.77
CA ASP A 208 15.21 -3.90 23.35
C ASP A 208 13.71 -3.92 22.99
N LYS A 209 12.87 -3.98 24.01
CA LYS A 209 11.41 -3.99 23.86
C LYS A 209 10.84 -2.65 23.38
N GLU A 210 11.65 -1.60 23.36
CA GLU A 210 11.24 -0.31 22.81
C GLU A 210 11.20 -0.37 21.26
N ASN A 211 12.15 -1.03 20.64
CA ASN A 211 12.33 -1.04 19.19
C ASN A 211 11.98 -2.39 18.53
N TYR A 212 11.83 -3.47 19.30
CA TYR A 212 11.51 -4.79 18.78
C TYR A 212 10.41 -5.48 19.57
N LEU A 213 9.47 -6.06 18.86
CA LEU A 213 8.46 -6.99 19.36
C LEU A 213 8.51 -8.26 18.51
N ALA A 214 8.38 -9.42 19.13
CA ALA A 214 8.44 -10.70 18.41
C ALA A 214 7.75 -11.81 19.22
N SER A 215 7.49 -12.92 18.55
CA SER A 215 7.14 -14.18 19.22
C SER A 215 8.19 -14.56 20.25
N ALA A 216 7.76 -15.01 21.42
CA ALA A 216 8.63 -15.20 22.57
C ALA A 216 9.79 -16.19 22.33
N ASP A 217 9.56 -17.21 21.50
CA ASP A 217 10.52 -18.29 21.20
C ASP A 217 11.23 -18.12 19.85
N LEU A 218 11.21 -16.93 19.22
CA LEU A 218 11.70 -16.72 17.86
C LEU A 218 13.14 -17.20 17.64
N ILE A 219 14.07 -16.87 18.54
CA ILE A 219 15.48 -17.29 18.44
C ILE A 219 15.64 -18.76 18.79
N GLU A 220 15.06 -19.19 19.92
CA GLU A 220 15.13 -20.57 20.38
C GLU A 220 14.56 -21.56 19.37
N PHE A 221 13.51 -21.16 18.66
CA PHE A 221 12.91 -21.98 17.62
C PHE A 221 13.87 -22.16 16.43
N ALA A 222 14.51 -21.10 15.96
CA ALA A 222 15.50 -21.16 14.89
C ALA A 222 16.72 -22.01 15.29
N GLU A 223 17.22 -21.86 16.52
CA GLU A 223 18.34 -22.63 17.05
C GLU A 223 17.97 -24.13 17.16
N LYS A 224 16.83 -24.45 17.74
CA LYS A 224 16.31 -25.83 17.91
C LYS A 224 16.25 -26.58 16.58
N HIS A 225 15.91 -25.88 15.50
CA HIS A 225 15.75 -26.48 14.17
C HIS A 225 16.98 -26.32 13.26
N GLY A 226 18.10 -25.85 13.81
CA GLY A 226 19.38 -25.77 13.09
C GLY A 226 19.48 -24.66 12.06
N LEU A 227 18.57 -23.67 12.11
CA LEU A 227 18.53 -22.49 11.23
C LEU A 227 19.33 -21.32 11.78
N TYR A 228 19.74 -21.42 13.03
CA TYR A 228 20.64 -20.49 13.72
C TYR A 228 21.59 -21.24 14.66
N ASN A 229 22.85 -20.81 14.68
CA ASN A 229 23.85 -21.32 15.62
C ASN A 229 24.57 -20.15 16.29
N PRO A 230 24.37 -19.93 17.61
CA PRO A 230 24.98 -18.80 18.33
C PRO A 230 26.52 -18.82 18.34
N ALA A 231 27.16 -19.99 18.10
CA ALA A 231 28.60 -20.08 17.96
C ALA A 231 29.14 -19.50 16.64
N GLN A 232 28.29 -19.26 15.66
CA GLN A 232 28.65 -18.72 14.33
C GLN A 232 28.46 -17.21 14.19
N GLY A 233 27.79 -16.56 15.14
CA GLY A 233 27.58 -15.12 15.11
C GLY A 233 26.26 -14.67 15.75
N ALA A 234 25.92 -13.40 15.53
CA ALA A 234 24.63 -12.84 15.96
C ALA A 234 23.47 -13.45 15.18
N PHE A 235 22.27 -13.42 15.76
CA PHE A 235 21.06 -13.85 15.08
C PHE A 235 20.74 -12.93 13.91
N ASP A 236 20.49 -13.52 12.75
CA ASP A 236 19.97 -12.84 11.55
C ASP A 236 18.60 -13.42 11.21
N PHE A 237 17.57 -12.59 11.33
CA PHE A 237 16.18 -13.01 11.09
C PHE A 237 15.96 -13.48 9.65
N HIS A 238 16.52 -12.75 8.69
CA HIS A 238 16.38 -13.09 7.28
C HIS A 238 16.99 -14.45 6.95
N GLU A 239 18.24 -14.68 7.41
CA GLU A 239 18.94 -15.95 7.19
C GLU A 239 18.19 -17.15 7.82
N ALA A 240 17.55 -16.92 8.99
CA ALA A 240 16.85 -17.99 9.70
C ALA A 240 15.47 -18.31 9.11
N TYR A 241 14.74 -17.31 8.59
CA TYR A 241 13.33 -17.47 8.28
C TYR A 241 12.95 -17.16 6.83
N ALA A 242 13.65 -16.24 6.18
CA ALA A 242 13.23 -15.74 4.88
C ALA A 242 13.60 -16.65 3.71
N ARG A 243 12.92 -16.47 2.61
CA ARG A 243 13.22 -17.10 1.32
C ARG A 243 13.98 -16.12 0.44
N ASP A 244 15.11 -16.57 -0.11
CA ASP A 244 15.80 -15.94 -1.23
C ASP A 244 15.82 -16.90 -2.41
N ILE A 245 15.34 -16.48 -3.57
CA ILE A 245 15.34 -17.29 -4.79
C ILE A 245 15.84 -16.48 -5.99
N LYS A 246 16.24 -17.16 -7.04
CA LYS A 246 16.76 -16.51 -8.25
C LYS A 246 15.80 -15.48 -8.85
N LEU A 247 14.50 -15.68 -8.73
CA LEU A 247 13.50 -14.73 -9.23
C LEU A 247 13.63 -13.34 -8.58
N ASP A 248 14.08 -13.29 -7.31
CA ASP A 248 14.20 -12.03 -6.57
C ASP A 248 15.19 -11.05 -7.23
N THR A 249 16.19 -11.56 -7.97
CA THR A 249 17.16 -10.73 -8.68
C THR A 249 16.56 -9.91 -9.83
N THR A 250 15.39 -10.24 -10.30
CA THR A 250 14.65 -9.49 -11.32
C THR A 250 13.32 -8.94 -10.81
N TYR A 251 12.86 -9.45 -9.67
CA TYR A 251 11.53 -9.18 -9.15
C TYR A 251 11.53 -8.26 -7.92
N ASN A 252 12.25 -8.63 -6.86
CA ASN A 252 12.25 -7.91 -5.59
C ASN A 252 13.43 -6.94 -5.47
N TYR A 253 14.65 -7.41 -5.70
CA TYR A 253 15.86 -6.62 -5.52
C TYR A 253 15.90 -5.35 -6.38
N PRO A 254 15.49 -5.35 -7.67
CA PRO A 254 15.49 -4.14 -8.47
C PRO A 254 14.59 -3.03 -7.92
N ARG A 255 13.43 -3.38 -7.31
CA ARG A 255 12.54 -2.39 -6.70
C ARG A 255 13.20 -1.73 -5.49
N VAL A 256 13.79 -2.52 -4.60
CA VAL A 256 14.52 -2.01 -3.44
C VAL A 256 15.73 -1.19 -3.88
N TRP A 257 16.51 -1.71 -4.82
CA TRP A 257 17.65 -1.01 -5.41
C TRP A 257 17.24 0.34 -6.03
N GLY A 258 16.24 0.34 -6.90
CA GLY A 258 15.78 1.54 -7.60
C GLY A 258 15.24 2.60 -6.65
N LEU A 259 14.44 2.21 -5.65
CA LEU A 259 13.93 3.13 -4.63
C LEU A 259 15.05 3.65 -3.71
N GLN A 260 16.04 2.82 -3.36
CA GLN A 260 17.19 3.30 -2.61
C GLN A 260 18.07 4.24 -3.45
N GLN A 261 18.25 3.99 -4.75
CA GLN A 261 18.92 4.95 -5.64
C GLN A 261 18.15 6.26 -5.79
N PHE A 262 16.82 6.21 -5.75
CA PHE A 262 15.96 7.40 -5.82
C PHE A 262 16.13 8.29 -4.57
N PHE A 263 16.09 7.71 -3.37
CA PHE A 263 16.19 8.47 -2.11
C PHE A 263 17.62 8.73 -1.66
N SER A 264 18.57 7.85 -1.99
CA SER A 264 19.96 7.85 -1.49
C SER A 264 20.93 7.44 -2.61
N PRO A 265 21.16 8.31 -3.61
CA PRO A 265 21.98 7.99 -4.78
C PRO A 265 23.46 7.68 -4.46
N GLU A 266 23.91 8.03 -3.26
CA GLU A 266 25.25 7.71 -2.73
C GLU A 266 25.40 6.24 -2.33
N ILE A 267 24.31 5.53 -2.00
CA ILE A 267 24.35 4.11 -1.65
C ILE A 267 24.63 3.29 -2.93
N LYS A 268 25.75 2.56 -2.91
CA LYS A 268 26.13 1.69 -4.04
C LYS A 268 25.89 0.24 -3.67
N ASN A 269 24.84 -0.34 -4.23
CA ASN A 269 24.47 -1.73 -4.04
C ASN A 269 24.53 -2.51 -5.36
N ASP A 270 24.90 -3.77 -5.28
CA ASP A 270 24.76 -4.73 -6.38
C ASP A 270 23.31 -5.21 -6.44
N VAL A 271 22.61 -4.84 -7.50
CA VAL A 271 21.19 -5.20 -7.69
C VAL A 271 20.92 -6.72 -7.70
N THR A 272 21.95 -7.52 -7.92
CA THR A 272 21.82 -8.99 -7.98
C THR A 272 21.98 -9.66 -6.62
N LYS A 273 22.26 -8.89 -5.55
CA LYS A 273 22.53 -9.42 -4.20
C LYS A 273 21.63 -8.77 -3.16
N ASN A 274 21.10 -9.56 -2.22
CA ASN A 274 20.31 -9.06 -1.10
C ASN A 274 21.19 -8.46 0.02
N THR A 275 21.96 -7.42 -0.31
CA THR A 275 22.85 -6.70 0.62
C THR A 275 22.42 -5.27 0.90
N PHE A 276 21.17 -4.95 0.55
CA PHE A 276 20.59 -3.63 0.75
C PHE A 276 20.43 -3.30 2.24
N PRO A 277 20.80 -2.10 2.72
CA PRO A 277 20.50 -1.69 4.09
C PRO A 277 18.99 -1.78 4.34
N VAL A 278 18.61 -2.29 5.51
CA VAL A 278 17.20 -2.41 5.93
C VAL A 278 16.60 -1.02 6.08
N PHE A 279 17.28 -0.19 6.86
CA PHE A 279 16.94 1.22 7.05
C PHE A 279 18.05 2.08 6.45
N ALA A 280 17.67 3.17 5.80
CA ALA A 280 18.62 4.09 5.18
C ALA A 280 18.20 5.55 5.39
N LYS A 281 19.15 6.48 5.27
CA LYS A 281 18.88 7.92 5.26
C LYS A 281 18.73 8.41 3.82
N ALA A 282 17.70 9.18 3.54
CA ALA A 282 17.60 9.87 2.26
C ALA A 282 18.61 11.03 2.20
N ALA A 283 19.08 11.35 1.01
CA ALA A 283 20.03 12.44 0.78
C ALA A 283 19.50 13.81 1.23
N HIS A 284 18.19 13.95 1.28
CA HIS A 284 17.48 15.13 1.78
C HIS A 284 16.13 14.73 2.38
N LYS A 285 15.41 15.68 2.98
CA LYS A 285 14.08 15.42 3.52
C LYS A 285 13.09 15.17 2.41
N VAL A 286 12.39 14.04 2.49
CA VAL A 286 11.45 13.57 1.46
C VAL A 286 10.15 14.36 1.51
N THR A 287 9.72 14.87 0.38
CA THR A 287 8.42 15.53 0.20
C THR A 287 7.34 14.53 -0.20
N LEU A 288 6.07 14.88 0.03
CA LEU A 288 4.94 14.07 -0.43
C LEU A 288 4.94 13.88 -1.96
N THR A 289 5.34 14.91 -2.71
CA THR A 289 5.47 14.86 -4.18
C THR A 289 6.53 13.86 -4.62
N GLU A 290 7.68 13.81 -3.95
CA GLU A 290 8.72 12.83 -4.24
C GLU A 290 8.27 11.40 -3.91
N LEU A 291 7.51 11.22 -2.82
CA LEU A 291 6.96 9.91 -2.48
C LEU A 291 5.93 9.44 -3.52
N ARG A 292 5.04 10.33 -3.99
CA ARG A 292 4.15 10.04 -5.13
C ARG A 292 4.95 9.64 -6.38
N THR A 293 6.07 10.33 -6.65
CA THR A 293 6.97 10.03 -7.77
C THR A 293 7.66 8.67 -7.59
N ALA A 294 8.07 8.31 -6.37
CA ALA A 294 8.67 7.00 -6.07
C ALA A 294 7.70 5.84 -6.39
N PHE A 295 6.39 6.00 -6.13
CA PHE A 295 5.39 5.00 -6.52
C PHE A 295 5.08 4.98 -8.03
N ARG A 296 5.47 6.00 -8.78
CA ARG A 296 5.38 6.05 -10.25
C ARG A 296 6.59 5.42 -10.95
N PHE A 297 7.61 5.03 -10.19
CA PHE A 297 8.88 4.55 -10.71
C PHE A 297 8.75 3.26 -11.51
N HIS A 298 9.35 3.27 -12.71
CA HIS A 298 9.40 2.13 -13.62
C HIS A 298 10.75 2.03 -14.36
N TYR A 299 11.84 2.46 -13.71
CA TYR A 299 13.21 2.56 -14.26
C TYR A 299 13.31 3.56 -15.41
N ASP A 300 12.64 4.69 -15.27
CA ASP A 300 12.46 5.74 -16.26
C ASP A 300 13.75 6.04 -17.04
N ASN A 301 13.64 6.03 -18.37
CA ASN A 301 14.72 6.32 -19.32
C ASN A 301 15.94 5.38 -19.23
N THR A 302 15.80 4.17 -18.68
CA THR A 302 16.84 3.14 -18.67
C THR A 302 16.50 1.99 -19.62
N GLU A 303 17.47 1.08 -19.84
CA GLU A 303 17.23 -0.15 -20.61
C GLU A 303 16.27 -1.13 -19.93
N HIS A 304 15.96 -0.91 -18.64
CA HIS A 304 15.04 -1.71 -17.85
C HIS A 304 13.61 -1.19 -17.86
N ASP A 305 13.34 -0.03 -18.48
CA ASP A 305 12.03 0.59 -18.57
C ASP A 305 11.09 -0.23 -19.48
N PRO A 306 10.09 -0.94 -18.96
CA PRO A 306 9.23 -1.79 -19.77
C PRO A 306 8.21 -1.01 -20.61
N TYR A 307 7.98 0.29 -20.29
CA TYR A 307 6.97 1.09 -20.97
C TYR A 307 7.53 1.85 -22.18
N LEU A 308 8.79 2.23 -22.13
CA LEU A 308 9.49 2.86 -23.26
C LEU A 308 10.15 1.82 -24.17
N ASN A 309 10.55 0.69 -23.61
CA ASN A 309 11.21 -0.39 -24.32
C ASN A 309 10.38 -1.67 -24.21
N SER A 310 9.60 -1.98 -25.25
CA SER A 310 8.70 -3.14 -25.27
C SER A 310 9.41 -4.50 -25.13
N ASN A 311 10.74 -4.53 -25.21
CA ASN A 311 11.54 -5.75 -25.11
C ASN A 311 12.88 -5.47 -24.40
N PRO A 312 12.86 -5.12 -23.10
CA PRO A 312 14.07 -4.85 -22.34
C PRO A 312 14.95 -6.11 -22.26
N LYS A 313 16.27 -5.93 -22.31
CA LYS A 313 17.25 -7.04 -22.21
C LYS A 313 17.17 -7.75 -20.86
N GLU A 314 16.92 -7.00 -19.82
CA GLU A 314 16.77 -7.46 -18.45
C GLU A 314 15.46 -6.88 -17.89
N PRO A 315 14.37 -7.65 -17.90
CA PRO A 315 13.07 -7.19 -17.46
C PRO A 315 13.05 -7.10 -15.93
N TYR A 316 13.28 -5.92 -15.36
CA TYR A 316 13.05 -5.66 -13.96
C TYR A 316 11.58 -5.34 -13.72
N ARG A 317 11.03 -5.90 -12.65
CA ARG A 317 9.66 -5.61 -12.22
C ARG A 317 9.60 -4.18 -11.69
N PRO A 318 8.84 -3.25 -12.32
CA PRO A 318 8.73 -1.88 -11.84
C PRO A 318 7.88 -1.76 -10.56
N VAL A 319 7.98 -0.62 -9.89
CA VAL A 319 7.09 -0.27 -8.77
C VAL A 319 5.68 -0.04 -9.30
N SER A 320 5.54 0.82 -10.31
CA SER A 320 4.24 1.09 -10.94
C SER A 320 3.96 0.08 -12.04
N ILE A 321 2.90 -0.72 -11.89
CA ILE A 321 2.45 -1.70 -12.91
C ILE A 321 0.97 -1.56 -13.20
N PHE A 322 0.56 -2.03 -14.38
CA PHE A 322 -0.83 -1.90 -14.84
C PHE A 322 -1.85 -2.60 -13.93
N ARG A 323 -1.48 -3.75 -13.34
CA ARG A 323 -2.38 -4.53 -12.47
C ARG A 323 -2.49 -4.00 -11.04
N THR A 324 -1.79 -2.92 -10.66
CA THR A 324 -2.01 -2.23 -9.39
C THR A 324 -3.50 -1.90 -9.23
N THR A 325 -4.09 -2.28 -8.10
CA THR A 325 -5.48 -1.97 -7.78
C THR A 325 -5.61 -0.60 -7.13
N GLN A 326 -4.67 -0.26 -6.26
CA GLN A 326 -4.55 1.06 -5.63
C GLN A 326 -3.14 1.27 -5.07
N THR A 327 -2.78 2.54 -4.87
CA THR A 327 -1.59 2.95 -4.10
C THR A 327 -2.03 3.93 -3.03
N HIS A 328 -1.61 3.71 -1.79
CA HIS A 328 -1.97 4.58 -0.67
C HIS A 328 -0.74 5.08 0.08
N LEU A 329 -0.87 6.27 0.67
CA LEU A 329 0.11 6.89 1.54
C LEU A 329 -0.61 7.35 2.82
N LEU A 330 -0.46 6.60 3.91
CA LEU A 330 -0.98 6.95 5.23
C LEU A 330 -0.04 7.95 5.88
N GLN A 331 -0.37 9.23 5.81
CA GLN A 331 0.39 10.32 6.43
C GLN A 331 -0.20 10.69 7.78
N VAL A 332 0.63 10.76 8.80
CA VAL A 332 0.29 11.29 10.12
C VAL A 332 1.14 12.52 10.41
N ARG A 333 0.49 13.66 10.65
CA ARG A 333 1.09 14.94 11.04
C ARG A 333 0.73 15.22 12.51
N PRO A 334 1.63 14.87 13.45
CA PRO A 334 1.32 14.90 14.90
C PRO A 334 0.94 16.25 15.45
N GLU A 335 1.41 17.32 14.80
CA GLU A 335 1.18 18.71 15.24
C GLU A 335 -0.23 19.23 14.89
N LEU A 336 -0.97 18.50 14.07
CA LEU A 336 -2.30 18.89 13.62
C LEU A 336 -3.40 18.13 14.36
N PRO A 337 -4.61 18.72 14.49
CA PRO A 337 -5.78 17.96 14.94
C PRO A 337 -5.97 16.69 14.11
N GLN A 338 -6.24 15.57 14.74
CA GLN A 338 -6.33 14.25 14.11
C GLN A 338 -7.20 14.25 12.84
N ALA A 339 -8.35 14.95 12.86
CA ALA A 339 -9.28 14.99 11.73
C ALA A 339 -8.63 15.47 10.41
N ILE A 340 -7.64 16.36 10.49
CA ILE A 340 -6.87 16.85 9.35
C ILE A 340 -5.40 16.40 9.37
N GLY A 341 -4.91 15.89 10.50
CA GLY A 341 -3.54 15.39 10.67
C GLY A 341 -3.32 13.99 10.08
N CYS A 342 -4.37 13.16 10.04
CA CYS A 342 -4.36 11.82 9.45
C CYS A 342 -4.98 11.86 8.05
N VAL A 343 -4.15 11.66 7.02
CA VAL A 343 -4.57 11.71 5.61
C VAL A 343 -4.10 10.45 4.89
N ASN A 344 -5.01 9.78 4.22
CA ASN A 344 -4.70 8.69 3.30
C ASN A 344 -4.74 9.24 1.86
N TYR A 345 -3.58 9.41 1.22
CA TYR A 345 -3.56 9.77 -0.19
C TYR A 345 -3.66 8.52 -1.04
N VAL A 346 -4.70 8.42 -1.86
CA VAL A 346 -4.99 7.21 -2.63
C VAL A 346 -5.02 7.50 -4.12
N ALA A 347 -4.25 6.73 -4.89
CA ALA A 347 -4.40 6.62 -6.34
C ALA A 347 -5.04 5.27 -6.67
N MET A 348 -6.19 5.28 -7.33
CA MET A 348 -6.82 4.05 -7.84
C MET A 348 -6.11 3.59 -9.10
N GLY A 349 -5.74 2.29 -9.15
CA GLY A 349 -5.03 1.67 -10.26
C GLY A 349 -3.53 1.99 -10.31
N MET A 350 -2.94 1.92 -11.49
CA MET A 350 -1.52 2.15 -11.76
C MET A 350 -1.09 3.57 -11.38
N ALA A 351 -0.18 3.72 -10.43
CA ALA A 351 0.22 5.03 -9.91
C ALA A 351 0.83 5.96 -10.97
N ASP A 352 1.56 5.40 -11.94
CA ASP A 352 2.21 6.21 -12.99
C ASP A 352 1.20 6.95 -13.89
N LEU A 353 0.04 6.35 -14.14
CA LEU A 353 -1.07 6.95 -14.87
C LEU A 353 -2.25 7.28 -13.94
N GLY A 354 -1.98 7.43 -12.64
CA GLY A 354 -2.95 7.70 -11.58
C GLY A 354 -2.79 9.07 -10.94
N VAL A 355 -3.82 9.48 -10.20
CA VAL A 355 -3.88 10.73 -9.42
C VAL A 355 -4.05 10.40 -7.94
N PHE A 356 -3.22 10.98 -7.07
CA PHE A 356 -3.33 10.81 -5.63
C PHE A 356 -4.33 11.81 -5.03
N LEU A 357 -5.34 11.29 -4.35
CA LEU A 357 -6.43 12.07 -3.76
C LEU A 357 -6.36 12.03 -2.24
N PRO A 358 -6.46 13.16 -1.53
CA PRO A 358 -6.41 13.20 -0.08
C PRO A 358 -7.74 12.74 0.54
N LEU A 359 -7.70 11.66 1.32
CA LEU A 359 -8.81 11.14 2.11
C LEU A 359 -8.53 11.39 3.59
N TYR A 360 -9.17 12.37 4.16
CA TYR A 360 -8.99 12.72 5.57
C TYR A 360 -9.69 11.73 6.50
N GLN A 361 -9.07 11.45 7.63
CA GLN A 361 -9.69 10.63 8.68
C GLN A 361 -10.95 11.31 9.27
N GLY A 362 -11.00 12.63 9.25
CA GLY A 362 -12.11 13.41 9.80
C GLY A 362 -13.37 13.48 8.94
N ILE A 363 -13.39 12.97 7.71
CA ILE A 363 -14.62 12.97 6.88
C ILE A 363 -15.56 11.83 7.26
N THR A 364 -16.83 12.00 6.96
CA THR A 364 -17.91 11.07 7.36
C THR A 364 -18.52 10.30 6.17
N SER A 365 -18.24 10.73 4.95
CA SER A 365 -18.75 10.07 3.74
C SER A 365 -17.83 10.30 2.53
N TYR A 366 -18.01 9.48 1.52
CA TYR A 366 -17.40 9.66 0.20
C TYR A 366 -18.47 9.89 -0.86
N PRO A 367 -18.20 10.62 -1.97
CA PRO A 367 -19.09 10.65 -3.12
C PRO A 367 -19.39 9.24 -3.62
N GLU A 368 -20.63 9.01 -4.01
CA GLU A 368 -21.18 7.67 -4.31
C GLU A 368 -20.32 6.86 -5.30
N ALA A 369 -19.73 7.51 -6.31
CA ALA A 369 -18.88 6.84 -7.29
C ALA A 369 -17.66 6.13 -6.69
N TYR A 370 -17.15 6.60 -5.56
CA TYR A 370 -16.01 6.00 -4.86
C TYR A 370 -16.38 4.81 -3.98
N THR A 371 -17.68 4.64 -3.70
CA THR A 371 -18.23 3.52 -2.91
C THR A 371 -18.83 2.43 -3.77
N LYS A 372 -18.82 2.61 -5.09
CA LYS A 372 -19.38 1.70 -6.08
C LYS A 372 -18.29 1.13 -6.98
N GLY A 373 -18.22 -0.18 -7.04
CA GLY A 373 -17.39 -0.91 -7.99
C GLY A 373 -18.08 -2.21 -8.35
N ASN A 374 -17.63 -2.81 -9.43
CA ASN A 374 -18.02 -4.15 -9.84
C ASN A 374 -16.92 -4.77 -10.71
N GLY A 375 -17.04 -6.02 -11.09
CA GLY A 375 -16.10 -6.75 -11.93
C GLY A 375 -16.11 -6.34 -13.41
N GLU A 376 -16.95 -5.38 -13.81
CA GLU A 376 -17.08 -4.90 -15.18
C GLU A 376 -16.99 -3.37 -15.22
N SER A 377 -16.50 -2.85 -16.35
CA SER A 377 -16.35 -1.40 -16.54
C SER A 377 -17.71 -0.67 -16.47
N SER A 378 -17.76 0.37 -15.63
CA SER A 378 -18.93 1.23 -15.44
C SER A 378 -18.52 2.70 -15.30
N ASP A 379 -19.36 3.61 -15.77
CA ASP A 379 -19.18 5.06 -15.58
C ASP A 379 -19.63 5.54 -14.19
N ASP A 380 -20.36 4.70 -13.45
CA ASP A 380 -20.80 4.99 -12.09
C ASP A 380 -19.73 4.73 -11.04
N SER A 381 -18.62 4.08 -11.42
CA SER A 381 -17.50 3.72 -10.53
C SER A 381 -16.28 4.60 -10.76
N ALA A 382 -15.79 5.24 -9.70
CA ALA A 382 -14.55 6.00 -9.74
C ALA A 382 -13.36 5.13 -10.16
N TYR A 383 -13.27 3.90 -9.63
CA TYR A 383 -12.23 2.94 -10.03
C TYR A 383 -12.20 2.74 -11.54
N TRP A 384 -13.34 2.49 -12.16
CA TRP A 384 -13.41 2.23 -13.60
C TRP A 384 -13.20 3.50 -14.44
N LYS A 385 -13.60 4.68 -13.94
CA LYS A 385 -13.27 5.95 -14.63
C LYS A 385 -11.75 6.15 -14.72
N PHE A 386 -11.02 5.97 -13.62
CA PHE A 386 -9.55 6.07 -13.63
C PHE A 386 -8.92 4.91 -14.43
N ARG A 387 -9.42 3.69 -14.31
CA ARG A 387 -8.92 2.53 -15.06
C ARG A 387 -9.02 2.72 -16.58
N LYS A 388 -10.09 3.32 -17.08
CA LYS A 388 -10.26 3.65 -18.51
C LYS A 388 -9.14 4.55 -19.02
N ILE A 389 -8.75 5.56 -18.27
CA ILE A 389 -7.63 6.46 -18.62
C ILE A 389 -6.33 5.67 -18.75
N MET A 390 -6.07 4.77 -17.82
CA MET A 390 -4.87 3.91 -17.85
C MET A 390 -4.87 2.98 -19.06
N VAL A 391 -6.00 2.34 -19.38
CA VAL A 391 -6.16 1.50 -20.57
C VAL A 391 -5.85 2.31 -21.83
N LEU A 392 -6.45 3.48 -21.99
CA LEU A 392 -6.20 4.36 -23.14
C LEU A 392 -4.73 4.79 -23.20
N GLY A 393 -4.13 5.17 -22.08
CA GLY A 393 -2.71 5.54 -22.01
C GLY A 393 -1.79 4.41 -22.42
N MET A 394 -2.06 3.18 -22.00
CA MET A 394 -1.25 2.00 -22.31
C MET A 394 -1.34 1.52 -23.77
N THR A 395 -2.34 1.95 -24.55
CA THR A 395 -2.41 1.60 -25.97
C THR A 395 -1.23 2.19 -26.78
N ASN A 396 -0.75 3.36 -26.38
CA ASN A 396 0.50 3.95 -26.88
C ASN A 396 1.10 4.84 -25.79
N TYR A 397 1.84 4.19 -24.88
CA TYR A 397 2.38 4.83 -23.69
C TYR A 397 3.21 6.08 -24.02
N ASN A 398 4.11 6.00 -24.98
CA ASN A 398 4.98 7.13 -25.37
C ASN A 398 4.20 8.37 -25.81
N LYS A 399 3.02 8.19 -26.40
CA LYS A 399 2.18 9.26 -26.92
C LYS A 399 1.20 9.80 -25.89
N TYR A 400 0.52 8.90 -25.18
CA TYR A 400 -0.63 9.28 -24.33
C TYR A 400 -0.28 9.46 -22.86
N ALA A 401 0.71 8.73 -22.34
CA ALA A 401 1.11 8.87 -20.94
C ALA A 401 1.55 10.29 -20.56
N PRO A 402 2.34 11.03 -21.38
CA PRO A 402 2.70 12.42 -21.07
C PRO A 402 1.49 13.33 -20.87
N ILE A 403 0.42 13.15 -21.65
CA ILE A 403 -0.81 13.96 -21.57
C ILE A 403 -1.52 13.71 -20.24
N ILE A 404 -1.59 12.44 -19.81
CA ILE A 404 -2.21 12.01 -18.55
C ILE A 404 -1.40 12.53 -17.37
N LYS A 405 -0.09 12.30 -17.38
CA LYS A 405 0.85 12.71 -16.33
C LYS A 405 0.83 14.21 -16.10
N GLU A 406 0.87 15.02 -17.17
CA GLU A 406 0.81 16.48 -17.08
C GLU A 406 -0.50 16.95 -16.43
N ALA A 407 -1.64 16.39 -16.86
CA ALA A 407 -2.94 16.76 -16.34
C ALA A 407 -3.09 16.39 -14.85
N TYR A 408 -2.66 15.21 -14.45
CA TYR A 408 -2.71 14.76 -13.06
C TYR A 408 -1.71 15.49 -12.17
N ALA A 409 -0.49 15.75 -12.63
CA ALA A 409 0.49 16.55 -11.89
C ALA A 409 -0.03 17.97 -11.61
N LYS A 410 -0.67 18.62 -12.60
CA LYS A 410 -1.30 19.90 -12.42
C LYS A 410 -2.44 19.84 -11.40
N PHE A 411 -3.31 18.83 -11.49
CA PHE A 411 -4.42 18.67 -10.56
C PHE A 411 -3.93 18.41 -9.12
N GLU A 412 -2.91 17.58 -8.92
CA GLU A 412 -2.30 17.35 -7.62
C GLU A 412 -1.70 18.62 -7.02
N ALA A 413 -0.97 19.41 -7.81
CA ALA A 413 -0.40 20.68 -7.36
C ALA A 413 -1.48 21.69 -6.93
N GLU A 414 -2.57 21.80 -7.70
CA GLU A 414 -3.73 22.65 -7.36
C GLU A 414 -4.46 22.12 -6.12
N THR A 415 -4.58 20.81 -5.98
CA THR A 415 -5.17 20.16 -4.79
C THR A 415 -4.33 20.41 -3.56
N ASP A 416 -3.02 20.24 -3.63
CA ASP A 416 -2.09 20.51 -2.52
C ASP A 416 -2.16 21.98 -2.07
N GLN A 417 -2.36 22.93 -2.97
CA GLN A 417 -2.56 24.34 -2.63
C GLN A 417 -3.89 24.58 -1.89
N ARG A 418 -5.00 24.05 -2.45
CA ARG A 418 -6.33 24.17 -1.83
C ARG A 418 -6.42 23.45 -0.49
N GLN A 419 -5.68 22.36 -0.34
CA GLN A 419 -5.55 21.61 0.91
C GLN A 419 -4.95 22.48 2.00
N ARG A 420 -3.85 23.17 1.74
CA ARG A 420 -3.24 24.13 2.68
C ARG A 420 -4.20 25.25 3.08
N GLU A 421 -4.88 25.84 2.11
CA GLU A 421 -5.86 26.92 2.35
C GLU A 421 -7.03 26.44 3.24
N MET A 422 -7.56 25.25 2.98
CA MET A 422 -8.62 24.64 3.78
C MET A 422 -8.13 24.31 5.21
N GLU A 423 -6.93 23.74 5.35
CA GLU A 423 -6.36 23.39 6.65
C GLU A 423 -6.08 24.65 7.51
N GLU A 424 -5.61 25.73 6.92
CA GLU A 424 -5.45 27.03 7.62
C GLU A 424 -6.80 27.56 8.12
N GLU A 425 -7.86 27.46 7.31
CA GLU A 425 -9.22 27.86 7.74
C GLU A 425 -9.75 26.93 8.83
N TYR A 426 -9.60 25.60 8.65
CA TYR A 426 -9.98 24.61 9.65
C TYR A 426 -9.34 24.91 11.01
N LEU A 427 -8.05 25.19 11.05
CA LEU A 427 -7.30 25.50 12.27
C LEU A 427 -7.79 26.78 12.96
N ARG A 428 -8.32 27.75 12.20
CA ARG A 428 -8.88 28.98 12.78
C ARG A 428 -10.20 28.74 13.50
N ILE A 429 -11.02 27.80 13.03
CA ILE A 429 -12.41 27.64 13.48
C ILE A 429 -12.67 26.40 14.33
N TYR A 430 -11.87 25.33 14.24
CA TYR A 430 -12.20 24.01 14.79
C TYR A 430 -12.47 24.00 16.32
N LYS A 431 -11.83 24.89 17.09
CA LYS A 431 -12.04 25.00 18.55
C LYS A 431 -13.31 25.74 18.91
N THR A 432 -13.72 26.72 18.10
CA THR A 432 -14.84 27.62 18.40
C THR A 432 -16.11 27.25 17.65
N GLN A 433 -15.98 26.64 16.48
CA GLN A 433 -17.07 26.25 15.59
C GLN A 433 -16.83 24.83 15.03
N PRO A 434 -16.81 23.78 15.89
CA PRO A 434 -16.41 22.44 15.48
C PRO A 434 -17.29 21.82 14.36
N LEU A 435 -18.60 22.10 14.37
CA LEU A 435 -19.51 21.63 13.32
C LEU A 435 -19.17 22.31 11.96
N HIS A 436 -18.92 23.62 11.97
CA HIS A 436 -18.54 24.32 10.75
C HIS A 436 -17.18 23.87 10.21
N ALA A 437 -16.22 23.54 11.09
CA ALA A 437 -14.96 22.97 10.68
C ALA A 437 -15.15 21.57 10.06
N GLN A 438 -16.06 20.76 10.58
CA GLN A 438 -16.43 19.46 10.02
C GLN A 438 -17.06 19.62 8.63
N ASP A 439 -18.00 20.56 8.48
CA ASP A 439 -18.64 20.86 7.19
C ASP A 439 -17.61 21.33 6.16
N LEU A 440 -16.71 22.24 6.54
CA LEU A 440 -15.62 22.72 5.68
C LEU A 440 -14.74 21.58 5.16
N LEU A 441 -14.36 20.64 6.03
CA LEU A 441 -13.54 19.50 5.68
C LEU A 441 -14.27 18.56 4.71
N GLN A 442 -15.56 18.28 4.97
CA GLN A 442 -16.38 17.41 4.13
C GLN A 442 -16.60 18.06 2.75
N GLU A 443 -16.98 19.34 2.69
CA GLU A 443 -17.18 20.08 1.42
C GLU A 443 -15.90 20.13 0.59
N PHE A 444 -14.74 20.37 1.21
CA PHE A 444 -13.46 20.32 0.52
C PHE A 444 -13.21 18.94 -0.08
N SER A 445 -13.38 17.88 0.70
CA SER A 445 -13.14 16.50 0.27
C SER A 445 -14.06 16.11 -0.89
N ASP A 446 -15.36 16.38 -0.77
CA ASP A 446 -16.34 16.12 -1.83
C ASP A 446 -16.00 16.87 -3.12
N LYS A 447 -15.59 18.14 -3.01
CA LYS A 447 -15.20 18.96 -4.16
C LYS A 447 -13.97 18.42 -4.88
N ILE A 448 -12.94 18.02 -4.14
CA ILE A 448 -11.71 17.45 -4.74
C ILE A 448 -12.01 16.13 -5.41
N LEU A 449 -12.72 15.22 -4.73
CA LEU A 449 -13.08 13.91 -5.27
C LEU A 449 -13.93 14.01 -6.54
N ASN A 450 -14.97 14.86 -6.54
CA ASN A 450 -15.80 15.08 -7.74
C ASN A 450 -15.01 15.76 -8.88
N SER A 451 -14.14 16.73 -8.57
CA SER A 451 -13.29 17.38 -9.58
C SER A 451 -12.31 16.43 -10.25
N ALA A 452 -11.85 15.40 -9.52
CA ALA A 452 -10.99 14.34 -10.08
C ALA A 452 -11.76 13.45 -11.06
N LEU A 453 -13.04 13.14 -10.79
CA LEU A 453 -13.90 12.41 -11.73
C LEU A 453 -14.17 13.23 -13.00
N ASP A 454 -14.46 14.52 -12.84
CA ASP A 454 -14.66 15.44 -13.99
C ASP A 454 -13.39 15.54 -14.84
N LEU A 455 -12.20 15.52 -14.21
CA LEU A 455 -10.94 15.49 -14.94
C LEU A 455 -10.73 14.17 -15.68
N ALA A 456 -11.06 13.04 -15.06
CA ALA A 456 -10.99 11.73 -15.71
C ALA A 456 -11.89 11.66 -16.94
N ASP A 457 -13.13 12.16 -16.86
CA ASP A 457 -14.06 12.20 -17.99
C ASP A 457 -13.49 13.05 -19.14
N ARG A 458 -12.97 14.26 -18.85
CA ARG A 458 -12.34 15.11 -19.88
C ARG A 458 -11.09 14.48 -20.50
N LEU A 459 -10.28 13.77 -19.71
CA LEU A 459 -9.11 13.04 -20.22
C LEU A 459 -9.52 11.88 -21.12
N GLN A 460 -10.56 11.13 -20.75
CA GLN A 460 -11.10 10.04 -21.56
C GLN A 460 -11.55 10.56 -22.93
N GLU A 461 -12.35 11.63 -22.98
CA GLU A 461 -12.81 12.26 -24.22
C GLU A 461 -11.65 12.76 -25.08
N LYS A 462 -10.66 13.43 -24.48
CA LYS A 462 -9.46 13.92 -25.16
C LYS A 462 -8.64 12.78 -25.77
N LEU A 463 -8.37 11.75 -24.99
CA LEU A 463 -7.58 10.60 -25.46
C LEU A 463 -8.32 9.84 -26.57
N PHE A 464 -9.63 9.60 -26.40
CA PHE A 464 -10.44 8.93 -27.41
C PHE A 464 -10.47 9.71 -28.72
N THR A 465 -10.57 11.05 -28.66
CA THR A 465 -10.49 11.92 -29.86
C THR A 465 -9.15 11.79 -30.57
N LEU A 466 -8.03 11.85 -29.82
CA LEU A 466 -6.68 11.70 -30.39
C LEU A 466 -6.47 10.31 -31.02
N MET A 467 -6.94 9.25 -30.36
CA MET A 467 -6.87 7.88 -30.87
C MET A 467 -7.68 7.71 -32.14
N THR A 468 -8.87 8.34 -32.21
CA THR A 468 -9.69 8.33 -33.44
C THR A 468 -8.97 8.98 -34.61
N GLN A 469 -8.29 10.11 -34.36
CA GLN A 469 -7.47 10.78 -35.39
C GLN A 469 -6.29 9.91 -35.85
N ASP A 470 -5.62 9.23 -34.89
CA ASP A 470 -4.50 8.34 -35.21
C ASP A 470 -4.94 7.16 -36.07
N ILE A 471 -6.05 6.49 -35.70
CA ILE A 471 -6.60 5.37 -36.45
C ILE A 471 -7.04 5.82 -37.85
N GLN A 472 -7.66 6.99 -37.96
CA GLN A 472 -8.04 7.54 -39.27
C GLN A 472 -6.83 7.76 -40.17
N GLN A 473 -5.72 8.27 -39.63
CA GLN A 473 -4.47 8.48 -40.40
C GLN A 473 -3.82 7.16 -40.81
N GLU A 474 -3.79 6.16 -39.92
CA GLU A 474 -3.21 4.85 -40.18
C GLU A 474 -3.94 4.08 -41.27
N TYR A 475 -5.26 4.18 -41.30
CA TYR A 475 -6.13 3.47 -42.26
C TYR A 475 -6.65 4.38 -43.39
N LEU A 476 -5.92 5.44 -43.72
CA LEU A 476 -6.26 6.33 -44.81
C LEU A 476 -6.11 5.62 -46.18
N PHE A 477 -7.20 5.47 -46.92
CA PHE A 477 -7.14 4.97 -48.30
C PHE A 477 -6.68 6.07 -49.25
N HIS A 478 -5.47 5.94 -49.78
CA HIS A 478 -4.95 6.81 -50.82
C HIS A 478 -5.45 6.31 -52.19
N GLY A 479 -6.46 6.91 -52.78
CA GLY A 479 -6.95 6.57 -54.12
C GLY A 479 -8.48 6.52 -54.29
N ALA A 480 -9.22 6.99 -53.31
CA ALA A 480 -10.67 7.24 -53.44
C ALA A 480 -10.92 8.68 -53.82
#